data_bcb9dbfd83337154442a4bf8ea7ecf6c
#
_entry.id   bcb9dbfd83337154442a4bf8ea7ecf6c
#
_cell.length_a   1.000
_cell.length_b   1.000
_cell.length_c   1.000
_cell.angle_alpha   90.00
_cell.angle_beta   90.00
_cell.angle_gamma   90.00
#
_symmetry.space_group_name_H-M   'P 1'
#
loop_
_entity.id
_entity.type
_entity.pdbx_description
1 polymer ?
#
loop_
_entity_poly.entity_id
_entity_poly.type
_entity_poly.pdbx_seq_one_letter_code
_entity_poly.pdbx_strand_id
1 'polypeptide(L)'
;MKKKLDYQWVIVVTCFIMEFVALGFCSSNKSLYLGAITEALNIKRSLFSINDSVRFITSAVVNLFFGALIQKLGARKMVGIGFAALIAAMQIYAHANNVFVFYIGGSLLGLGLAFCTTTMIGSIIRRWVKENTGTILGFVLAANGLGGALAAQIVTPIIYEEGNPFGYRNAYNLVTLILVATGILAVVFLRNQPKNDTSTAAPTPHKKKPRGGGWIGISYEDARKKPYFYAALVGIFLTGMVLQGVNGASAAHMKDVGLDAGYVATVLSIHSIALMVFKFSTGVMYDKWGLRVTMIVCDIAALVVMVFLALVSNSPAGMVYAMIYGIFSSLALPLETIMLSLIATDLFGNKSFDKILGIIAALNTLGYAVGAPLMNFCYDAFGTYVPFIWVCVGIMVVVTLMYQFVISAAAKERKAILAEQ
;
A
#
# COMPACT_ATOMS: atom_id res chain seq x y z
N MET A 1 39.57 3.79 12.40
CA MET A 1 38.71 2.59 12.27
C MET A 1 37.53 2.90 11.34
N LYS A 2 37.48 2.40 10.11
CA LYS A 2 36.30 2.52 9.22
C LYS A 2 35.19 1.69 9.87
N LYS A 3 34.14 2.35 10.42
CA LYS A 3 32.89 1.67 10.79
C LYS A 3 32.41 0.89 9.57
N LYS A 4 32.46 -0.44 9.59
CA LYS A 4 31.80 -1.27 8.58
C LYS A 4 30.34 -0.83 8.56
N LEU A 5 29.89 -0.34 7.41
CA LEU A 5 28.48 -0.02 7.19
C LEU A 5 27.67 -1.28 7.56
N ASP A 6 26.80 -1.16 8.55
CA ASP A 6 25.97 -2.30 8.94
C ASP A 6 25.11 -2.67 7.72
N TYR A 7 25.17 -3.91 7.28
CA TYR A 7 24.49 -4.38 6.07
C TYR A 7 22.97 -4.17 6.13
N GLN A 8 22.43 -3.98 7.31
CA GLN A 8 21.05 -3.56 7.56
C GLN A 8 20.68 -2.30 6.76
N TRP A 9 21.56 -1.28 6.74
CA TRP A 9 21.31 -0.04 6.01
C TRP A 9 21.34 -0.22 4.49
N VAL A 10 22.18 -1.15 4.00
CA VAL A 10 22.16 -1.52 2.58
C VAL A 10 20.80 -2.12 2.19
N ILE A 11 20.24 -2.98 3.04
CA ILE A 11 18.91 -3.55 2.83
C ILE A 11 17.82 -2.46 2.88
N VAL A 12 17.87 -1.55 3.84
CA VAL A 12 16.90 -0.43 3.97
C VAL A 12 16.91 0.44 2.72
N VAL A 13 18.10 0.84 2.24
CA VAL A 13 18.24 1.64 1.01
C VAL A 13 17.75 0.86 -0.21
N THR A 14 18.07 -0.43 -0.30
CA THR A 14 17.57 -1.29 -1.39
C THR A 14 16.04 -1.36 -1.39
N CYS A 15 15.41 -1.55 -0.23
CA CYS A 15 13.95 -1.55 -0.10
C CYS A 15 13.35 -0.18 -0.44
N PHE A 16 14.01 0.93 -0.08
CA PHE A 16 13.59 2.28 -0.45
C PHE A 16 13.57 2.47 -1.97
N ILE A 17 14.64 2.04 -2.65
CA ILE A 17 14.74 2.13 -4.12
C ILE A 17 13.70 1.21 -4.78
N MET A 18 13.46 0.02 -4.23
CA MET A 18 12.41 -0.89 -4.73
C MET A 18 11.03 -0.24 -4.68
N GLU A 19 10.64 0.34 -3.53
CA GLU A 19 9.34 1.00 -3.36
C GLU A 19 9.22 2.25 -4.25
N PHE A 20 10.29 3.05 -4.31
CA PHE A 20 10.39 4.26 -5.14
C PHE A 20 10.12 3.94 -6.61
N VAL A 21 10.74 2.88 -7.15
CA VAL A 21 10.60 2.53 -8.57
C VAL A 21 9.35 1.67 -8.80
N ALA A 22 9.17 0.56 -8.09
CA ALA A 22 8.11 -0.38 -8.38
C ALA A 22 6.72 0.24 -8.17
N LEU A 23 6.48 0.95 -7.06
CA LEU A 23 5.18 1.57 -6.83
C LEU A 23 5.11 2.97 -7.44
N GLY A 24 6.18 3.77 -7.32
CA GLY A 24 6.22 5.14 -7.82
C GLY A 24 6.07 5.23 -9.33
N PHE A 25 6.84 4.48 -10.10
CA PHE A 25 6.81 4.54 -11.56
C PHE A 25 5.71 3.68 -12.19
N CYS A 26 5.41 2.49 -11.62
CA CYS A 26 4.49 1.56 -12.27
C CYS A 26 3.03 1.73 -11.84
N SER A 27 2.74 2.38 -10.71
CA SER A 27 1.38 2.43 -10.17
C SER A 27 0.86 3.82 -9.87
N SER A 28 1.70 4.74 -9.38
CA SER A 28 1.23 6.06 -8.90
C SER A 28 0.73 6.97 -10.03
N ASN A 29 1.24 6.82 -11.23
CA ASN A 29 0.99 7.73 -12.36
C ASN A 29 0.09 7.14 -13.45
N LYS A 30 -0.66 6.09 -13.16
CA LYS A 30 -1.52 5.42 -14.14
C LYS A 30 -2.59 6.31 -14.77
N SER A 31 -3.05 7.34 -14.05
CA SER A 31 -4.01 8.31 -14.57
C SER A 31 -3.47 9.13 -15.74
N LEU A 32 -2.16 9.37 -15.80
CA LEU A 32 -1.51 10.05 -16.94
C LEU A 32 -1.58 9.20 -18.21
N TYR A 33 -1.42 7.89 -18.08
CA TYR A 33 -1.50 6.96 -19.21
C TYR A 33 -2.94 6.71 -19.68
N LEU A 34 -3.92 6.79 -18.77
CA LEU A 34 -5.32 6.50 -19.07
C LEU A 34 -5.84 7.32 -20.26
N GLY A 35 -5.66 8.65 -20.22
CA GLY A 35 -6.09 9.55 -21.27
C GLY A 35 -5.43 9.21 -22.61
N ALA A 36 -4.11 9.20 -22.63
CA ALA A 36 -3.32 8.96 -23.84
C ALA A 36 -3.62 7.60 -24.49
N ILE A 37 -3.74 6.51 -23.69
CA ILE A 37 -4.01 5.17 -24.21
C ILE A 37 -5.44 5.07 -24.76
N THR A 38 -6.43 5.55 -24.00
CA THR A 38 -7.84 5.43 -24.41
C THR A 38 -8.15 6.26 -25.64
N GLU A 39 -7.49 7.40 -25.82
CA GLU A 39 -7.59 8.26 -26.98
C GLU A 39 -6.88 7.63 -28.21
N ALA A 40 -5.60 7.24 -28.04
CA ALA A 40 -4.80 6.67 -29.12
C ALA A 40 -5.36 5.35 -29.67
N LEU A 41 -5.96 4.50 -28.83
CA LEU A 41 -6.50 3.20 -29.24
C LEU A 41 -8.03 3.17 -29.38
N ASN A 42 -8.70 4.32 -29.19
CA ASN A 42 -10.17 4.44 -29.22
C ASN A 42 -10.87 3.41 -28.30
N ILE A 43 -10.35 3.24 -27.08
CA ILE A 43 -10.88 2.32 -26.07
C ILE A 43 -11.72 3.10 -25.06
N LYS A 44 -12.89 2.57 -24.67
CA LYS A 44 -13.70 3.15 -23.59
C LYS A 44 -12.92 3.15 -22.27
N ARG A 45 -12.92 4.28 -21.55
CA ARG A 45 -12.21 4.42 -20.26
C ARG A 45 -12.65 3.38 -19.22
N SER A 46 -13.95 3.04 -19.20
CA SER A 46 -14.49 1.99 -18.32
C SER A 46 -13.86 0.62 -18.58
N LEU A 47 -13.72 0.23 -19.85
CA LEU A 47 -13.07 -1.04 -20.23
C LEU A 47 -11.58 -1.03 -19.83
N PHE A 48 -10.87 0.08 -20.07
CA PHE A 48 -9.47 0.18 -19.67
C PHE A 48 -9.30 0.10 -18.13
N SER A 49 -10.24 0.66 -17.36
CA SER A 49 -10.21 0.64 -15.89
C SER A 49 -10.31 -0.77 -15.30
N ILE A 50 -10.87 -1.75 -16.02
CA ILE A 50 -10.89 -3.17 -15.60
C ILE A 50 -9.46 -3.71 -15.41
N ASN A 51 -8.48 -3.15 -16.11
CA ASN A 51 -7.07 -3.48 -15.92
C ASN A 51 -6.61 -3.33 -14.45
N ASP A 52 -7.08 -2.30 -13.74
CA ASP A 52 -6.79 -2.10 -12.32
C ASP A 52 -7.45 -3.17 -11.44
N SER A 53 -8.68 -3.56 -11.74
CA SER A 53 -9.36 -4.64 -11.01
C SER A 53 -8.62 -5.97 -11.18
N VAL A 54 -8.21 -6.30 -12.40
CA VAL A 54 -7.40 -7.50 -12.69
C VAL A 54 -6.08 -7.47 -11.91
N ARG A 55 -5.40 -6.33 -11.89
CA ARG A 55 -4.18 -6.13 -11.11
C ARG A 55 -4.40 -6.41 -9.62
N PHE A 56 -5.44 -5.83 -9.01
CA PHE A 56 -5.72 -6.00 -7.59
C PHE A 56 -6.13 -7.43 -7.24
N ILE A 57 -6.97 -8.06 -8.05
CA ILE A 57 -7.35 -9.46 -7.86
C ILE A 57 -6.13 -10.37 -7.95
N THR A 58 -5.26 -10.18 -8.93
CA THR A 58 -4.02 -10.96 -9.04
C THR A 58 -3.11 -10.75 -7.83
N SER A 59 -2.91 -9.51 -7.39
CA SER A 59 -2.15 -9.22 -6.18
C SER A 59 -2.73 -9.89 -4.95
N ALA A 60 -4.06 -9.89 -4.79
CA ALA A 60 -4.72 -10.53 -3.67
C ALA A 60 -4.49 -12.05 -3.67
N VAL A 61 -4.68 -12.71 -4.82
CA VAL A 61 -4.42 -14.15 -4.98
C VAL A 61 -2.97 -14.49 -4.65
N VAL A 62 -2.03 -13.74 -5.17
CA VAL A 62 -0.59 -13.94 -4.91
C VAL A 62 -0.26 -13.76 -3.43
N ASN A 63 -0.83 -12.74 -2.78
CA ASN A 63 -0.62 -12.47 -1.36
C ASN A 63 -1.14 -13.60 -0.46
N LEU A 64 -2.22 -14.30 -0.84
CA LEU A 64 -2.67 -15.49 -0.09
C LEU A 64 -1.59 -16.57 0.03
N PHE A 65 -0.78 -16.73 -1.01
CA PHE A 65 0.30 -17.72 -1.03
C PHE A 65 1.66 -17.14 -0.61
N PHE A 66 1.73 -15.84 -0.29
CA PHE A 66 2.98 -15.12 0.01
C PHE A 66 3.83 -15.84 1.07
N GLY A 67 3.22 -16.25 2.19
CA GLY A 67 3.93 -16.91 3.28
C GLY A 67 4.57 -18.25 2.88
N ALA A 68 3.90 -19.05 2.05
CA ALA A 68 4.43 -20.30 1.54
C ALA A 68 5.54 -20.06 0.48
N LEU A 69 5.33 -19.09 -0.39
CA LEU A 69 6.26 -18.74 -1.44
C LEU A 69 7.57 -18.18 -0.86
N ILE A 70 7.51 -17.28 0.12
CA ILE A 70 8.72 -16.69 0.71
C ILE A 70 9.54 -17.71 1.53
N GLN A 71 8.88 -18.69 2.15
CA GLN A 71 9.58 -19.80 2.82
C GLN A 71 10.29 -20.71 1.83
N LYS A 72 9.66 -21.01 0.68
CA LYS A 72 10.19 -21.91 -0.34
C LYS A 72 11.27 -21.27 -1.22
N LEU A 73 11.02 -20.04 -1.69
CA LEU A 73 11.87 -19.35 -2.66
C LEU A 73 12.87 -18.38 -2.00
N GLY A 74 12.50 -17.82 -0.84
CA GLY A 74 13.22 -16.73 -0.20
C GLY A 74 12.96 -15.36 -0.85
N ALA A 75 13.16 -14.29 -0.09
CA ALA A 75 12.86 -12.92 -0.52
C ALA A 75 13.62 -12.51 -1.79
N ARG A 76 14.91 -12.85 -1.89
CA ARG A 76 15.75 -12.47 -3.04
C ARG A 76 15.23 -13.02 -4.38
N LYS A 77 14.84 -14.30 -4.43
CA LYS A 77 14.30 -14.91 -5.67
C LYS A 77 12.92 -14.35 -5.99
N MET A 78 12.06 -14.18 -4.97
CA MET A 78 10.72 -13.59 -5.18
C MET A 78 10.80 -12.16 -5.73
N VAL A 79 11.68 -11.32 -5.21
CA VAL A 79 11.91 -9.96 -5.73
C VAL A 79 12.42 -10.01 -7.17
N GLY A 80 13.33 -10.94 -7.50
CA GLY A 80 13.77 -11.12 -8.89
C GLY A 80 12.63 -11.50 -9.84
N ILE A 81 11.76 -12.44 -9.45
CA ILE A 81 10.54 -12.81 -10.20
C ILE A 81 9.60 -11.61 -10.30
N GLY A 82 9.44 -10.85 -9.21
CA GLY A 82 8.60 -9.66 -9.18
C GLY A 82 9.05 -8.59 -10.17
N PHE A 83 10.35 -8.25 -10.18
CA PHE A 83 10.88 -7.30 -11.17
C PHE A 83 10.77 -7.82 -12.60
N ALA A 84 11.01 -9.12 -12.85
CA ALA A 84 10.79 -9.72 -14.17
C ALA A 84 9.32 -9.58 -14.62
N ALA A 85 8.36 -9.78 -13.71
CA ALA A 85 6.94 -9.59 -13.99
C ALA A 85 6.59 -8.11 -14.25
N LEU A 86 7.17 -7.15 -13.49
CA LEU A 86 7.00 -5.72 -13.74
C LEU A 86 7.54 -5.30 -15.11
N ILE A 87 8.74 -5.77 -15.47
CA ILE A 87 9.36 -5.54 -16.77
C ILE A 87 8.46 -6.08 -17.90
N ALA A 88 8.00 -7.32 -17.76
CA ALA A 88 7.11 -7.93 -18.74
C ALA A 88 5.77 -7.17 -18.85
N ALA A 89 5.19 -6.71 -17.72
CA ALA A 89 3.97 -5.91 -17.71
C ALA A 89 4.15 -4.59 -18.49
N MET A 90 5.24 -3.86 -18.24
CA MET A 90 5.52 -2.59 -18.93
C MET A 90 5.74 -2.82 -20.44
N GLN A 91 6.43 -3.89 -20.85
CA GLN A 91 6.63 -4.23 -22.25
C GLN A 91 5.32 -4.64 -22.92
N ILE A 92 4.45 -5.38 -22.24
CA ILE A 92 3.11 -5.69 -22.74
C ILE A 92 2.31 -4.40 -22.94
N TYR A 93 2.35 -3.46 -21.98
CA TYR A 93 1.66 -2.17 -22.11
C TYR A 93 2.22 -1.32 -23.25
N ALA A 94 3.53 -1.34 -23.49
CA ALA A 94 4.15 -0.62 -24.60
C ALA A 94 3.73 -1.14 -25.98
N HIS A 95 3.44 -2.42 -26.10
CA HIS A 95 3.09 -3.07 -27.38
C HIS A 95 1.62 -3.43 -27.51
N ALA A 96 0.79 -3.15 -26.50
CA ALA A 96 -0.63 -3.46 -26.53
C ALA A 96 -1.39 -2.61 -27.56
N ASN A 97 -2.19 -3.29 -28.38
CA ASN A 97 -3.12 -2.67 -29.34
C ASN A 97 -4.58 -3.02 -29.03
N ASN A 98 -4.82 -3.79 -27.97
CA ASN A 98 -6.12 -4.30 -27.58
C ASN A 98 -6.25 -4.30 -26.07
N VAL A 99 -7.43 -4.00 -25.56
CA VAL A 99 -7.71 -3.92 -24.10
C VAL A 99 -7.43 -5.23 -23.38
N PHE A 100 -7.66 -6.39 -23.99
CA PHE A 100 -7.38 -7.69 -23.35
C PHE A 100 -5.88 -7.92 -23.11
N VAL A 101 -5.02 -7.38 -23.97
CA VAL A 101 -3.56 -7.44 -23.78
C VAL A 101 -3.16 -6.61 -22.56
N PHE A 102 -3.83 -5.47 -22.32
CA PHE A 102 -3.63 -4.70 -21.08
C PHE A 102 -4.03 -5.50 -19.82
N TYR A 103 -5.07 -6.34 -19.88
CA TYR A 103 -5.46 -7.19 -18.73
C TYR A 103 -4.39 -8.23 -18.39
N ILE A 104 -3.73 -8.81 -19.42
CA ILE A 104 -2.57 -9.69 -19.20
C ILE A 104 -1.43 -8.92 -18.53
N GLY A 105 -1.11 -7.71 -19.04
CA GLY A 105 -0.15 -6.81 -18.43
C GLY A 105 -0.53 -6.45 -16.98
N GLY A 106 -1.82 -6.19 -16.72
CA GLY A 106 -2.36 -5.93 -15.39
C GLY A 106 -2.15 -7.08 -14.41
N SER A 107 -2.35 -8.32 -14.86
CA SER A 107 -2.08 -9.52 -14.04
C SER A 107 -0.60 -9.60 -13.66
N LEU A 108 0.32 -9.40 -14.62
CA LEU A 108 1.76 -9.40 -14.35
C LEU A 108 2.18 -8.23 -13.46
N LEU A 109 1.58 -7.06 -13.64
CA LEU A 109 1.79 -5.90 -12.77
C LEU A 109 1.36 -6.22 -11.34
N GLY A 110 0.21 -6.85 -11.14
CA GLY A 110 -0.28 -7.29 -9.84
C GLY A 110 0.66 -8.27 -9.14
N LEU A 111 1.16 -9.27 -9.86
CA LEU A 111 2.16 -10.22 -9.39
C LEU A 111 3.46 -9.50 -8.99
N GLY A 112 3.96 -8.63 -9.87
CA GLY A 112 5.21 -7.90 -9.66
C GLY A 112 5.15 -6.99 -8.44
N LEU A 113 4.06 -6.23 -8.28
CA LEU A 113 3.85 -5.35 -7.12
C LEU A 113 3.73 -6.14 -5.81
N ALA A 114 3.04 -7.29 -5.79
CA ALA A 114 2.94 -8.13 -4.60
C ALA A 114 4.33 -8.63 -4.13
N PHE A 115 5.25 -8.88 -5.05
CA PHE A 115 6.60 -9.38 -4.75
C PHE A 115 7.65 -8.29 -4.56
N CYS A 116 7.38 -7.04 -4.88
CA CYS A 116 8.38 -5.96 -4.82
C CYS A 116 8.03 -4.81 -3.88
N THR A 117 6.79 -4.73 -3.37
CA THR A 117 6.33 -3.55 -2.62
C THR A 117 5.94 -3.89 -1.18
N THR A 118 4.97 -3.22 -0.63
CA THR A 118 4.60 -3.15 0.79
C THR A 118 4.69 -4.48 1.55
N THR A 119 4.12 -5.57 1.04
CA THR A 119 4.10 -6.88 1.71
C THR A 119 5.51 -7.47 1.82
N MET A 120 6.26 -7.46 0.72
CA MET A 120 7.63 -7.94 0.68
C MET A 120 8.55 -7.06 1.53
N ILE A 121 8.44 -5.75 1.42
CA ILE A 121 9.24 -4.79 2.18
C ILE A 121 8.96 -4.95 3.68
N GLY A 122 7.70 -5.09 4.09
CA GLY A 122 7.34 -5.39 5.47
C GLY A 122 8.01 -6.66 6.01
N SER A 123 8.02 -7.73 5.21
CA SER A 123 8.69 -8.98 5.55
C SER A 123 10.22 -8.84 5.66
N ILE A 124 10.85 -8.12 4.71
CA ILE A 124 12.31 -7.91 4.70
C ILE A 124 12.73 -7.03 5.88
N ILE A 125 12.12 -5.87 6.05
CA ILE A 125 12.46 -4.91 7.12
C ILE A 125 12.34 -5.59 8.49
N ARG A 126 11.29 -6.37 8.70
CA ARG A 126 11.10 -7.11 9.94
C ARG A 126 12.21 -8.11 10.26
N ARG A 127 12.82 -8.73 9.26
CA ARG A 127 13.91 -9.71 9.44
C ARG A 127 15.25 -9.03 9.72
N TRP A 128 15.46 -7.82 9.20
CA TRP A 128 16.72 -7.11 9.25
C TRP A 128 16.77 -6.02 10.34
N VAL A 129 15.64 -5.39 10.63
CA VAL A 129 15.54 -4.25 11.54
C VAL A 129 14.93 -4.69 12.87
N LYS A 130 15.69 -4.52 13.96
CA LYS A 130 15.27 -4.92 15.31
C LYS A 130 14.72 -3.76 16.14
N GLU A 131 15.15 -2.54 15.85
CA GLU A 131 14.75 -1.32 16.59
C GLU A 131 14.14 -0.30 15.63
N ASN A 132 13.18 0.48 16.14
CA ASN A 132 12.47 1.52 15.37
C ASN A 132 11.93 1.01 14.03
N THR A 133 11.39 -0.21 14.02
CA THR A 133 10.90 -0.88 12.81
C THR A 133 9.80 -0.08 12.12
N GLY A 134 8.91 0.56 12.90
CA GLY A 134 7.84 1.40 12.38
C GLY A 134 8.38 2.62 11.63
N THR A 135 9.32 3.34 12.25
CA THR A 135 9.97 4.52 11.64
C THR A 135 10.67 4.16 10.33
N ILE A 136 11.45 3.06 10.33
CA ILE A 136 12.20 2.62 9.14
C ILE A 136 11.24 2.13 8.06
N LEU A 137 10.19 1.39 8.42
CA LEU A 137 9.15 0.96 7.49
C LEU A 137 8.42 2.16 6.89
N GLY A 138 8.03 3.13 7.73
CA GLY A 138 7.42 4.38 7.31
C GLY A 138 8.28 5.17 6.33
N PHE A 139 9.58 5.30 6.62
CA PHE A 139 10.55 5.94 5.74
C PHE A 139 10.65 5.23 4.38
N VAL A 140 10.79 3.91 4.39
CA VAL A 140 10.90 3.11 3.15
C VAL A 140 9.63 3.20 2.33
N LEU A 141 8.46 3.05 2.93
CA LEU A 141 7.18 3.09 2.21
C LEU A 141 6.75 4.50 1.78
N ALA A 142 7.35 5.56 2.37
CA ALA A 142 7.16 6.93 1.89
C ALA A 142 7.83 7.17 0.53
N ALA A 143 8.78 6.33 0.14
CA ALA A 143 9.51 6.42 -1.14
C ALA A 143 8.59 6.42 -2.36
N ASN A 144 7.41 5.76 -2.29
CA ASN A 144 6.46 5.74 -3.41
C ASN A 144 5.93 7.15 -3.76
N GLY A 145 5.76 8.02 -2.78
CA GLY A 145 5.33 9.40 -3.01
C GLY A 145 6.37 10.20 -3.81
N LEU A 146 7.64 10.11 -3.39
CA LEU A 146 8.75 10.71 -4.14
C LEU A 146 8.89 10.10 -5.54
N GLY A 147 8.81 8.76 -5.62
CA GLY A 147 8.89 8.03 -6.88
C GLY A 147 7.78 8.43 -7.85
N GLY A 148 6.55 8.55 -7.35
CA GLY A 148 5.40 8.98 -8.14
C GLY A 148 5.53 10.42 -8.64
N ALA A 149 5.99 11.33 -7.78
CA ALA A 149 6.19 12.73 -8.15
C ALA A 149 7.27 12.89 -9.25
N LEU A 150 8.43 12.22 -9.07
CA LEU A 150 9.50 12.26 -10.08
C LEU A 150 9.09 11.54 -11.37
N ALA A 151 8.43 10.40 -11.25
CA ALA A 151 7.94 9.67 -12.43
C ALA A 151 6.97 10.54 -13.25
N ALA A 152 6.05 11.28 -12.61
CA ALA A 152 5.14 12.18 -13.31
C ALA A 152 5.90 13.23 -14.14
N GLN A 153 6.93 13.86 -13.58
CA GLN A 153 7.74 14.87 -14.28
C GLN A 153 8.51 14.29 -15.48
N ILE A 154 8.96 13.03 -15.35
CA ILE A 154 9.75 12.37 -16.39
C ILE A 154 8.86 11.82 -17.50
N VAL A 155 7.73 11.16 -17.16
CA VAL A 155 6.92 10.45 -18.17
C VAL A 155 5.92 11.38 -18.87
N THR A 156 5.43 12.45 -18.25
CA THR A 156 4.41 13.33 -18.84
C THR A 156 4.85 13.94 -20.17
N PRO A 157 6.04 14.57 -20.30
CA PRO A 157 6.48 15.13 -21.55
C PRO A 157 6.69 14.09 -22.66
N ILE A 158 6.98 12.83 -22.27
CA ILE A 158 7.14 11.72 -23.23
C ILE A 158 5.76 11.20 -23.68
N ILE A 159 4.80 11.08 -22.74
CA ILE A 159 3.45 10.60 -23.06
C ILE A 159 2.73 11.57 -24.00
N TYR A 160 2.87 12.87 -23.76
CA TYR A 160 2.18 13.94 -24.48
C TYR A 160 3.12 14.70 -25.44
N GLU A 161 4.08 13.98 -26.05
CA GLU A 161 4.95 14.51 -27.11
C GLU A 161 4.12 14.97 -28.30
N GLU A 162 4.30 16.23 -28.73
CA GLU A 162 3.57 16.80 -29.84
C GLU A 162 3.77 15.99 -31.14
N GLY A 163 2.67 15.64 -31.81
CA GLY A 163 2.68 14.86 -33.05
C GLY A 163 2.85 13.34 -32.87
N ASN A 164 2.97 12.84 -31.62
CA ASN A 164 3.12 11.41 -31.34
C ASN A 164 1.96 10.87 -30.48
N PRO A 165 0.88 10.34 -31.08
CA PRO A 165 -0.26 9.80 -30.32
C PRO A 165 0.10 8.54 -29.51
N PHE A 166 1.24 7.91 -29.78
CA PHE A 166 1.74 6.72 -29.10
C PHE A 166 2.91 7.01 -28.16
N GLY A 167 3.11 8.25 -27.70
CA GLY A 167 4.17 8.64 -26.77
C GLY A 167 4.19 7.83 -25.48
N TYR A 168 3.02 7.34 -25.04
CA TYR A 168 2.91 6.45 -23.87
C TYR A 168 3.74 5.15 -24.02
N ARG A 169 3.99 4.66 -25.24
CA ARG A 169 4.83 3.48 -25.49
C ARG A 169 6.29 3.75 -25.15
N ASN A 170 6.77 4.93 -25.54
CA ASN A 170 8.13 5.38 -25.21
C ASN A 170 8.30 5.56 -23.70
N ALA A 171 7.28 6.08 -23.02
CA ALA A 171 7.27 6.20 -21.57
C ALA A 171 7.34 4.83 -20.87
N TYR A 172 6.57 3.83 -21.33
CA TYR A 172 6.67 2.47 -20.80
C TYR A 172 8.04 1.82 -21.07
N ASN A 173 8.65 2.06 -22.22
CA ASN A 173 9.99 1.58 -22.53
C ASN A 173 11.04 2.20 -21.61
N LEU A 174 10.94 3.49 -21.31
CA LEU A 174 11.82 4.16 -20.33
C LEU A 174 11.64 3.55 -18.93
N VAL A 175 10.38 3.37 -18.49
CA VAL A 175 10.10 2.74 -17.18
C VAL A 175 10.67 1.32 -17.13
N THR A 176 10.58 0.57 -18.23
CA THR A 176 11.20 -0.76 -18.33
C THR A 176 12.71 -0.71 -18.08
N LEU A 177 13.41 0.25 -18.69
CA LEU A 177 14.86 0.40 -18.50
C LEU A 177 15.20 0.68 -17.03
N ILE A 178 14.44 1.56 -16.37
CA ILE A 178 14.60 1.87 -14.94
C ILE A 178 14.34 0.62 -14.09
N LEU A 179 13.32 -0.17 -14.42
CA LEU A 179 13.00 -1.43 -13.73
C LEU A 179 14.11 -2.47 -13.87
N VAL A 180 14.73 -2.60 -15.05
CA VAL A 180 15.85 -3.52 -15.29
C VAL A 180 17.03 -3.13 -14.37
N ALA A 181 17.42 -1.86 -14.37
CA ALA A 181 18.52 -1.38 -13.53
C ALA A 181 18.22 -1.61 -12.04
N THR A 182 16.99 -1.27 -11.60
CA THR A 182 16.58 -1.44 -10.20
C THR A 182 16.46 -2.91 -9.82
N GLY A 183 15.93 -3.76 -10.70
CA GLY A 183 15.81 -5.20 -10.48
C GLY A 183 17.17 -5.88 -10.30
N ILE A 184 18.15 -5.53 -11.11
CA ILE A 184 19.53 -6.01 -10.98
C ILE A 184 20.11 -5.56 -9.63
N LEU A 185 19.97 -4.27 -9.28
CA LEU A 185 20.41 -3.73 -8.00
C LEU A 185 19.77 -4.47 -6.83
N ALA A 186 18.44 -4.63 -6.86
CA ALA A 186 17.70 -5.31 -5.80
C ALA A 186 18.18 -6.76 -5.65
N VAL A 187 18.32 -7.53 -6.73
CA VAL A 187 18.75 -8.93 -6.69
C VAL A 187 20.21 -9.05 -6.21
N VAL A 188 21.08 -8.10 -6.54
CA VAL A 188 22.50 -8.14 -6.11
C VAL A 188 22.64 -7.85 -4.61
N PHE A 189 21.98 -6.80 -4.13
CA PHE A 189 22.15 -6.34 -2.75
C PHE A 189 21.22 -7.01 -1.74
N LEU A 190 20.08 -7.56 -2.17
CA LEU A 190 19.14 -8.18 -1.25
C LEU A 190 19.64 -9.56 -0.78
N ARG A 191 19.56 -9.79 0.53
CA ARG A 191 19.89 -11.07 1.17
C ARG A 191 18.70 -11.57 1.97
N ASN A 192 18.52 -12.89 2.01
CA ASN A 192 17.35 -13.49 2.68
C ASN A 192 17.41 -13.35 4.20
N GLN A 193 18.59 -13.47 4.80
CA GLN A 193 18.80 -13.40 6.26
C GLN A 193 20.17 -12.79 6.59
N PRO A 194 20.34 -12.18 7.79
CA PRO A 194 21.64 -11.80 8.31
C PRO A 194 22.54 -13.04 8.45
N LYS A 195 23.85 -12.93 8.09
CA LYS A 195 24.79 -14.06 8.10
C LYS A 195 25.02 -14.70 9.50
N ASN A 196 24.58 -14.06 10.59
CA ASN A 196 24.85 -14.47 11.97
C ASN A 196 23.65 -15.02 12.73
N ASP A 197 22.48 -15.19 12.08
CA ASP A 197 21.31 -15.79 12.74
C ASP A 197 21.20 -17.29 12.36
N THR A 198 22.14 -18.10 12.84
CA THR A 198 21.97 -19.57 13.00
C THR A 198 21.17 -19.89 14.28
N SER A 199 20.54 -18.95 14.89
CA SER A 199 19.78 -19.16 16.13
C SER A 199 18.27 -19.15 15.86
N THR A 200 17.71 -20.34 15.74
CA THR A 200 16.48 -20.73 16.46
C THR A 200 16.65 -20.54 17.99
N ALA A 201 17.51 -19.65 18.46
CA ALA A 201 17.90 -19.48 19.85
C ALA A 201 17.32 -18.18 20.43
N ALA A 202 16.88 -18.32 21.67
CA ALA A 202 16.31 -17.34 22.57
C ALA A 202 16.96 -15.93 22.56
N PRO A 203 16.21 -14.88 22.89
CA PRO A 203 16.67 -13.51 22.86
C PRO A 203 17.77 -13.26 23.87
N THR A 204 18.93 -12.80 23.43
CA THR A 204 19.96 -12.22 24.31
C THR A 204 19.44 -10.94 24.95
N PRO A 205 19.68 -10.71 26.26
CA PRO A 205 19.13 -9.58 26.98
C PRO A 205 19.87 -8.28 26.62
N HIS A 206 19.32 -7.48 25.72
CA HIS A 206 19.76 -6.12 25.48
C HIS A 206 18.96 -5.11 26.33
N LYS A 207 19.66 -4.13 26.92
CA LYS A 207 19.25 -3.17 27.95
C LYS A 207 18.14 -2.16 27.61
N LYS A 208 17.44 -2.28 26.47
CA LYS A 208 16.13 -1.66 26.23
C LYS A 208 15.21 -2.73 25.66
N LYS A 209 14.20 -3.13 26.45
CA LYS A 209 13.16 -4.06 26.01
C LYS A 209 12.56 -3.53 24.71
N PRO A 210 12.64 -4.27 23.59
CA PRO A 210 11.80 -3.95 22.42
C PRO A 210 10.35 -3.90 22.90
N ARG A 211 9.54 -2.98 22.40
CA ARG A 211 8.10 -2.90 22.73
C ARG A 211 7.31 -4.13 22.24
N GLY A 212 7.91 -5.25 22.13
CA GLY A 212 7.38 -6.60 21.90
C GLY A 212 7.84 -7.62 22.92
N GLY A 213 8.64 -7.23 23.91
CA GLY A 213 8.99 -7.98 25.15
C GLY A 213 9.11 -9.50 25.02
N GLY A 214 9.97 -10.02 24.15
CA GLY A 214 10.16 -11.48 24.06
C GLY A 214 8.98 -12.27 23.48
N TRP A 215 7.92 -11.62 23.03
CA TRP A 215 6.74 -12.24 22.44
C TRP A 215 7.08 -12.94 21.11
N ILE A 216 7.18 -14.25 21.17
CA ILE A 216 7.43 -15.11 19.98
C ILE A 216 6.20 -15.14 19.06
N GLY A 217 5.01 -14.96 19.63
CA GLY A 217 3.75 -14.98 18.90
C GLY A 217 3.09 -16.35 18.90
N ILE A 218 1.91 -16.40 18.28
CA ILE A 218 1.10 -17.60 18.10
C ILE A 218 1.32 -18.17 16.69
N SER A 219 1.06 -19.49 16.54
CA SER A 219 1.08 -20.11 15.22
C SER A 219 -0.14 -19.67 14.40
N TYR A 220 -0.08 -19.78 13.07
CA TYR A 220 -1.25 -19.53 12.22
C TYR A 220 -2.41 -20.47 12.58
N GLU A 221 -2.11 -21.73 12.91
CA GLU A 221 -3.10 -22.73 13.28
C GLU A 221 -3.83 -22.38 14.58
N ASP A 222 -3.16 -21.70 15.51
CA ASP A 222 -3.76 -21.19 16.73
C ASP A 222 -4.49 -19.86 16.50
N ALA A 223 -3.91 -18.97 15.69
CA ALA A 223 -4.53 -17.69 15.33
C ALA A 223 -5.92 -17.90 14.69
N ARG A 224 -6.06 -18.82 13.75
CA ARG A 224 -7.34 -19.11 13.07
C ARG A 224 -8.44 -19.65 13.98
N LYS A 225 -8.12 -20.11 15.18
CA LYS A 225 -9.12 -20.54 16.17
C LYS A 225 -9.68 -19.38 16.99
N LYS A 226 -9.09 -18.18 16.85
CA LYS A 226 -9.43 -17.00 17.66
C LYS A 226 -10.42 -16.09 16.94
N PRO A 227 -11.54 -15.68 17.60
CA PRO A 227 -12.52 -14.78 16.99
C PRO A 227 -11.92 -13.45 16.56
N TYR A 228 -10.96 -12.89 17.33
CA TYR A 228 -10.33 -11.62 17.01
C TYR A 228 -9.48 -11.68 15.74
N PHE A 229 -9.03 -12.87 15.30
CA PHE A 229 -8.34 -13.03 14.01
C PHE A 229 -9.28 -12.71 12.85
N TYR A 230 -10.48 -13.24 12.84
CA TYR A 230 -11.46 -12.97 11.80
C TYR A 230 -11.98 -11.53 11.87
N ALA A 231 -12.17 -10.99 13.06
CA ALA A 231 -12.52 -9.58 13.24
C ALA A 231 -11.43 -8.65 12.66
N ALA A 232 -10.14 -8.94 12.90
CA ALA A 232 -9.05 -8.20 12.29
C ALA A 232 -9.09 -8.27 10.75
N LEU A 233 -9.31 -9.46 10.19
CA LEU A 233 -9.37 -9.66 8.73
C LEU A 233 -10.54 -8.92 8.09
N VAL A 234 -11.73 -8.96 8.70
CA VAL A 234 -12.90 -8.19 8.24
C VAL A 234 -12.62 -6.68 8.32
N GLY A 235 -12.04 -6.22 9.43
CA GLY A 235 -11.67 -4.80 9.56
C GLY A 235 -10.69 -4.35 8.47
N ILE A 236 -9.67 -5.14 8.17
CA ILE A 236 -8.68 -4.86 7.13
C ILE A 236 -9.33 -4.81 5.74
N PHE A 237 -10.22 -5.76 5.43
CA PHE A 237 -10.97 -5.76 4.18
C PHE A 237 -11.83 -4.50 4.03
N LEU A 238 -12.61 -4.16 5.08
CA LEU A 238 -13.48 -2.98 5.07
C LEU A 238 -12.67 -1.69 4.99
N THR A 239 -11.54 -1.60 5.70
CA THR A 239 -10.63 -0.44 5.61
C THR A 239 -10.15 -0.25 4.18
N GLY A 240 -9.64 -1.31 3.54
CA GLY A 240 -9.20 -1.26 2.15
C GLY A 240 -10.31 -0.89 1.18
N MET A 241 -11.51 -1.45 1.35
CA MET A 241 -12.68 -1.13 0.53
C MET A 241 -13.06 0.35 0.63
N VAL A 242 -13.13 0.87 1.86
CA VAL A 242 -13.57 2.24 2.12
C VAL A 242 -12.53 3.26 1.66
N LEU A 243 -11.28 3.13 2.12
CA LEU A 243 -10.24 4.13 1.85
C LEU A 243 -9.89 4.18 0.35
N GLN A 244 -9.75 3.02 -0.30
CA GLN A 244 -9.44 2.98 -1.73
C GLN A 244 -10.64 3.43 -2.58
N GLY A 245 -11.87 3.08 -2.20
CA GLY A 245 -13.09 3.55 -2.86
C GLY A 245 -13.20 5.07 -2.81
N VAL A 246 -13.13 5.64 -1.61
CA VAL A 246 -13.23 7.09 -1.38
C VAL A 246 -12.09 7.84 -2.06
N ASN A 247 -10.85 7.38 -1.91
CA ASN A 247 -9.69 8.03 -2.54
C ASN A 247 -9.78 7.99 -4.08
N GLY A 248 -10.22 6.86 -4.65
CA GLY A 248 -10.39 6.71 -6.09
C GLY A 248 -11.46 7.61 -6.70
N ALA A 249 -12.54 7.91 -5.96
CA ALA A 249 -13.65 8.75 -6.41
C ALA A 249 -13.51 10.23 -6.03
N SER A 250 -12.58 10.59 -5.14
CA SER A 250 -12.48 11.94 -4.56
C SER A 250 -12.31 13.04 -5.60
N ALA A 251 -11.45 12.85 -6.59
CA ALA A 251 -11.22 13.82 -7.67
C ALA A 251 -12.46 13.99 -8.56
N ALA A 252 -13.15 12.89 -8.89
CA ALA A 252 -14.38 12.93 -9.67
C ALA A 252 -15.48 13.67 -8.89
N HIS A 253 -15.67 13.32 -7.61
CA HIS A 253 -16.63 14.00 -6.74
C HIS A 253 -16.40 15.51 -6.66
N MET A 254 -15.13 15.94 -6.45
CA MET A 254 -14.78 17.37 -6.41
C MET A 254 -15.12 18.09 -7.72
N LYS A 255 -14.92 17.45 -8.87
CA LYS A 255 -15.31 18.01 -10.18
C LYS A 255 -16.81 18.03 -10.38
N ASP A 256 -17.52 16.98 -9.98
CA ASP A 256 -18.97 16.85 -10.13
C ASP A 256 -19.73 17.91 -9.31
N VAL A 257 -19.20 18.31 -8.16
CA VAL A 257 -19.78 19.43 -7.38
C VAL A 257 -19.37 20.81 -7.92
N GLY A 258 -18.64 20.89 -9.05
CA GLY A 258 -18.33 22.12 -9.77
C GLY A 258 -17.02 22.81 -9.38
N LEU A 259 -16.11 22.14 -8.68
CA LEU A 259 -14.77 22.72 -8.41
C LEU A 259 -13.94 22.74 -9.69
N ASP A 260 -13.16 23.81 -9.86
CA ASP A 260 -12.24 23.96 -10.99
C ASP A 260 -11.22 22.82 -11.07
N ALA A 261 -10.95 22.34 -12.28
CA ALA A 261 -10.03 21.24 -12.52
C ALA A 261 -8.59 21.54 -12.05
N GLY A 262 -8.13 22.80 -12.18
CA GLY A 262 -6.81 23.23 -11.70
C GLY A 262 -6.73 23.22 -10.18
N TYR A 263 -7.82 23.61 -9.50
CA TYR A 263 -7.91 23.52 -8.05
C TYR A 263 -7.90 22.06 -7.57
N VAL A 264 -8.67 21.18 -8.19
CA VAL A 264 -8.66 19.74 -7.87
C VAL A 264 -7.26 19.14 -8.06
N ALA A 265 -6.58 19.48 -9.15
CA ALA A 265 -5.20 19.04 -9.38
C ALA A 265 -4.24 19.53 -8.27
N THR A 266 -4.43 20.76 -7.78
CA THR A 266 -3.66 21.31 -6.66
C THR A 266 -3.90 20.53 -5.37
N VAL A 267 -5.16 20.20 -5.05
CA VAL A 267 -5.53 19.39 -3.88
C VAL A 267 -4.85 18.00 -3.94
N LEU A 268 -4.87 17.35 -5.11
CA LEU A 268 -4.23 16.04 -5.30
C LEU A 268 -2.70 16.11 -5.22
N SER A 269 -2.10 17.20 -5.68
CA SER A 269 -0.65 17.42 -5.56
C SER A 269 -0.24 17.59 -4.10
N ILE A 270 -0.98 18.37 -3.34
CA ILE A 270 -0.78 18.54 -1.89
C ILE A 270 -1.00 17.22 -1.15
N HIS A 271 -2.03 16.44 -1.52
CA HIS A 271 -2.26 15.10 -0.99
C HIS A 271 -1.03 14.20 -1.16
N SER A 272 -0.42 14.21 -2.33
CA SER A 272 0.75 13.37 -2.61
C SER A 272 1.97 13.74 -1.76
N ILE A 273 2.21 15.04 -1.53
CA ILE A 273 3.26 15.54 -0.65
C ILE A 273 2.95 15.18 0.82
N ALA A 274 1.71 15.41 1.25
CA ALA A 274 1.27 15.09 2.60
C ALA A 274 1.37 13.58 2.89
N LEU A 275 1.08 12.72 1.90
CA LEU A 275 1.20 11.28 2.01
C LEU A 275 2.62 10.82 2.37
N MET A 276 3.64 11.43 1.77
CA MET A 276 5.03 11.14 2.11
C MET A 276 5.33 11.48 3.58
N VAL A 277 4.90 12.67 4.03
CA VAL A 277 5.12 13.14 5.40
C VAL A 277 4.37 12.27 6.41
N PHE A 278 3.09 11.97 6.15
CA PHE A 278 2.28 11.20 7.09
C PHE A 278 2.62 9.71 7.13
N LYS A 279 3.07 9.11 6.03
CA LYS A 279 3.62 7.74 6.08
C LYS A 279 4.81 7.65 7.02
N PHE A 280 5.76 8.58 6.91
CA PHE A 280 6.90 8.63 7.82
C PHE A 280 6.46 8.89 9.27
N SER A 281 5.63 9.91 9.49
CA SER A 281 5.14 10.29 10.81
C SER A 281 4.38 9.17 11.50
N THR A 282 3.57 8.40 10.78
CA THR A 282 2.83 7.24 11.32
C THR A 282 3.77 6.15 11.82
N GLY A 283 4.88 5.90 11.11
CA GLY A 283 5.91 4.99 11.59
C GLY A 283 6.54 5.45 12.91
N VAL A 284 6.86 6.76 13.02
CA VAL A 284 7.37 7.36 14.27
C VAL A 284 6.33 7.30 15.39
N MET A 285 5.07 7.58 15.08
CA MET A 285 3.95 7.50 16.03
C MET A 285 3.82 6.09 16.60
N TYR A 286 3.90 5.06 15.74
CA TYR A 286 3.85 3.68 16.18
C TYR A 286 5.01 3.34 17.14
N ASP A 287 6.23 3.73 16.81
CA ASP A 287 7.40 3.44 17.64
C ASP A 287 7.34 4.16 19.03
N LYS A 288 6.72 5.36 19.08
CA LYS A 288 6.57 6.13 20.32
C LYS A 288 5.36 5.72 21.15
N TRP A 289 4.20 5.58 20.51
CA TRP A 289 2.91 5.44 21.20
C TRP A 289 2.28 4.05 21.06
N GLY A 290 2.80 3.20 20.15
CA GLY A 290 2.34 1.85 19.88
C GLY A 290 1.13 1.77 18.95
N LEU A 291 0.71 0.54 18.63
CA LEU A 291 -0.31 0.24 17.63
C LEU A 291 -1.64 0.91 17.94
N ARG A 292 -2.12 0.82 19.19
CA ARG A 292 -3.46 1.31 19.59
C ARG A 292 -3.65 2.78 19.29
N VAL A 293 -2.74 3.63 19.78
CA VAL A 293 -2.84 5.09 19.63
C VAL A 293 -2.71 5.48 18.15
N THR A 294 -1.76 4.87 17.44
CA THR A 294 -1.53 5.16 16.03
C THR A 294 -2.76 4.80 15.19
N MET A 295 -3.40 3.65 15.44
CA MET A 295 -4.64 3.28 14.75
C MET A 295 -5.77 4.24 15.04
N ILE A 296 -6.01 4.61 16.30
CA ILE A 296 -7.04 5.59 16.66
C ILE A 296 -6.86 6.91 15.90
N VAL A 297 -5.63 7.42 15.85
CA VAL A 297 -5.34 8.69 15.15
C VAL A 297 -5.62 8.57 13.66
N CYS A 298 -5.19 7.47 13.01
CA CYS A 298 -5.44 7.24 11.58
C CYS A 298 -6.93 6.99 11.29
N ASP A 299 -7.64 6.26 12.15
CA ASP A 299 -9.08 5.99 12.00
C ASP A 299 -9.89 7.27 12.17
N ILE A 300 -9.57 8.11 13.17
CA ILE A 300 -10.22 9.42 13.36
C ILE A 300 -9.94 10.32 12.16
N ALA A 301 -8.72 10.35 11.65
CA ALA A 301 -8.39 11.09 10.45
C ALA A 301 -9.26 10.63 9.26
N ALA A 302 -9.40 9.30 9.06
CA ALA A 302 -10.25 8.74 8.01
C ALA A 302 -11.72 9.20 8.14
N LEU A 303 -12.28 9.13 9.36
CA LEU A 303 -13.65 9.57 9.63
C LEU A 303 -13.84 11.07 9.33
N VAL A 304 -12.96 11.90 9.87
CA VAL A 304 -13.05 13.36 9.73
C VAL A 304 -12.93 13.78 8.26
N VAL A 305 -11.97 13.22 7.51
CA VAL A 305 -11.78 13.62 6.11
C VAL A 305 -12.90 13.16 5.20
N MET A 306 -13.54 12.02 5.49
CA MET A 306 -14.72 11.57 4.74
C MET A 306 -15.91 12.51 4.96
N VAL A 307 -16.11 12.99 6.20
CA VAL A 307 -17.14 14.01 6.48
C VAL A 307 -16.84 15.29 5.70
N PHE A 308 -15.59 15.77 5.70
CA PHE A 308 -15.25 16.95 4.91
C PHE A 308 -15.45 16.71 3.41
N LEU A 309 -15.11 15.54 2.88
CA LEU A 309 -15.33 15.20 1.48
C LEU A 309 -16.83 15.20 1.13
N ALA A 310 -17.68 14.66 1.99
CA ALA A 310 -19.14 14.69 1.80
C ALA A 310 -19.73 16.10 1.78
N LEU A 311 -19.09 17.07 2.45
CA LEU A 311 -19.48 18.47 2.55
C LEU A 311 -18.84 19.37 1.48
N VAL A 312 -18.02 18.82 0.60
CA VAL A 312 -17.41 19.58 -0.51
C VAL A 312 -18.50 20.12 -1.42
N SER A 313 -18.38 21.38 -1.80
CA SER A 313 -19.32 22.09 -2.68
C SER A 313 -18.60 23.22 -3.43
N ASN A 314 -19.24 23.78 -4.45
CA ASN A 314 -18.71 24.92 -5.19
C ASN A 314 -18.95 26.22 -4.41
N SER A 315 -18.35 26.32 -3.24
CA SER A 315 -18.38 27.49 -2.37
C SER A 315 -17.01 27.71 -1.73
N PRO A 316 -16.70 28.92 -1.23
CA PRO A 316 -15.44 29.16 -0.52
C PRO A 316 -15.19 28.17 0.65
N ALA A 317 -16.23 27.81 1.39
CA ALA A 317 -16.15 26.82 2.46
C ALA A 317 -15.87 25.40 1.89
N GLY A 318 -16.58 25.03 0.81
CA GLY A 318 -16.39 23.73 0.14
C GLY A 318 -14.99 23.55 -0.43
N MET A 319 -14.36 24.62 -0.93
CA MET A 319 -12.96 24.59 -1.35
C MET A 319 -12.03 24.31 -0.16
N VAL A 320 -12.26 24.96 0.99
CA VAL A 320 -11.48 24.67 2.21
C VAL A 320 -11.65 23.21 2.64
N TYR A 321 -12.87 22.66 2.57
CA TYR A 321 -13.11 21.25 2.90
C TYR A 321 -12.38 20.30 1.97
N ALA A 322 -12.34 20.59 0.67
CA ALA A 322 -11.56 19.83 -0.31
C ALA A 322 -10.04 19.85 0.03
N MET A 323 -9.52 21.00 0.45
CA MET A 323 -8.11 21.13 0.85
C MET A 323 -7.82 20.35 2.15
N ILE A 324 -8.70 20.42 3.15
CA ILE A 324 -8.59 19.64 4.39
C ILE A 324 -8.58 18.13 4.05
N TYR A 325 -9.51 17.69 3.18
CA TYR A 325 -9.50 16.32 2.68
C TYR A 325 -8.16 15.98 2.03
N GLY A 326 -7.69 16.80 1.10
CA GLY A 326 -6.43 16.57 0.38
C GLY A 326 -5.25 16.36 1.32
N ILE A 327 -5.11 17.18 2.35
CA ILE A 327 -4.01 17.07 3.32
C ILE A 327 -4.18 15.84 4.23
N PHE A 328 -5.29 15.76 4.93
CA PHE A 328 -5.45 14.82 6.06
C PHE A 328 -5.91 13.42 5.65
N SER A 329 -6.46 13.21 4.44
CA SER A 329 -6.72 11.86 3.91
C SER A 329 -5.44 11.03 3.80
N SER A 330 -4.32 11.71 3.59
CA SER A 330 -2.99 11.09 3.58
C SER A 330 -2.56 10.49 4.92
N LEU A 331 -3.16 10.94 6.06
CA LEU A 331 -2.92 10.35 7.38
C LEU A 331 -3.74 9.06 7.60
N ALA A 332 -4.80 8.84 6.84
CA ALA A 332 -5.60 7.60 6.87
C ALA A 332 -4.95 6.47 6.05
N LEU A 333 -4.29 6.78 4.94
CA LEU A 333 -3.71 5.78 4.02
C LEU A 333 -2.64 4.85 4.63
N PRO A 334 -1.86 5.23 5.66
CA PRO A 334 -1.01 4.29 6.38
C PRO A 334 -1.74 3.05 6.94
N LEU A 335 -3.05 3.11 7.22
CA LEU A 335 -3.85 1.95 7.62
C LEU A 335 -3.79 0.82 6.60
N GLU A 336 -3.69 1.14 5.32
CA GLU A 336 -3.62 0.20 4.20
C GLU A 336 -2.21 -0.25 3.84
N THR A 337 -1.19 0.32 4.45
CA THR A 337 0.21 0.06 4.07
C THR A 337 1.05 -0.32 5.28
N ILE A 338 1.52 0.66 6.05
CA ILE A 338 2.42 0.46 7.19
C ILE A 338 1.74 -0.39 8.26
N MET A 339 0.48 -0.11 8.57
CA MET A 339 -0.25 -0.78 9.62
C MET A 339 -0.44 -2.27 9.37
N LEU A 340 -0.54 -2.75 8.12
CA LEU A 340 -0.70 -4.17 7.82
C LEU A 340 0.42 -5.02 8.44
N SER A 341 1.67 -4.60 8.26
CA SER A 341 2.84 -5.28 8.83
C SER A 341 2.91 -5.14 10.35
N LEU A 342 2.52 -3.97 10.87
CA LEU A 342 2.54 -3.69 12.31
C LEU A 342 1.42 -4.42 13.05
N ILE A 343 0.23 -4.53 12.47
CA ILE A 343 -0.89 -5.35 12.97
C ILE A 343 -0.48 -6.82 13.02
N ALA A 344 0.09 -7.36 11.93
CA ALA A 344 0.56 -8.74 11.90
C ALA A 344 1.57 -9.03 13.03
N THR A 345 2.47 -8.06 13.28
CA THR A 345 3.50 -8.18 14.32
C THR A 345 2.93 -8.10 15.73
N ASP A 346 2.14 -7.07 16.03
CA ASP A 346 1.70 -6.78 17.39
C ASP A 346 0.59 -7.71 17.88
N LEU A 347 -0.31 -8.12 16.98
CA LEU A 347 -1.43 -9.00 17.34
C LEU A 347 -1.03 -10.47 17.36
N PHE A 348 -0.17 -10.91 16.42
CA PHE A 348 0.10 -12.34 16.21
C PHE A 348 1.56 -12.74 16.43
N GLY A 349 2.48 -11.77 16.51
CA GLY A 349 3.90 -12.01 16.74
C GLY A 349 4.63 -12.53 15.50
N ASN A 350 5.77 -13.21 15.76
CA ASN A 350 6.73 -13.55 14.69
C ASN A 350 6.61 -14.98 14.16
N LYS A 351 5.97 -15.89 14.91
CA LYS A 351 5.99 -17.33 14.65
C LYS A 351 5.46 -17.72 13.25
N SER A 352 4.42 -17.03 12.78
CA SER A 352 3.82 -17.25 11.47
C SER A 352 3.62 -15.92 10.70
N PHE A 353 4.49 -14.93 10.92
CA PHE A 353 4.36 -13.56 10.44
C PHE A 353 4.08 -13.47 8.93
N ASP A 354 4.92 -14.09 8.08
CA ASP A 354 4.78 -13.97 6.63
C ASP A 354 3.47 -14.58 6.10
N LYS A 355 3.00 -15.67 6.71
CA LYS A 355 1.72 -16.30 6.35
C LYS A 355 0.55 -15.41 6.73
N ILE A 356 0.57 -14.85 7.93
CA ILE A 356 -0.48 -13.96 8.43
C ILE A 356 -0.46 -12.63 7.65
N LEU A 357 0.71 -12.06 7.41
CA LEU A 357 0.86 -10.83 6.60
C LEU A 357 0.33 -11.02 5.18
N GLY A 358 0.61 -12.18 4.56
CA GLY A 358 0.10 -12.49 3.23
C GLY A 358 -1.44 -12.51 3.17
N ILE A 359 -2.09 -13.11 4.18
CA ILE A 359 -3.56 -13.15 4.27
C ILE A 359 -4.14 -11.76 4.52
N ILE A 360 -3.53 -10.99 5.43
CA ILE A 360 -3.90 -9.60 5.72
C ILE A 360 -3.81 -8.74 4.47
N ALA A 361 -2.69 -8.82 3.75
CA ALA A 361 -2.48 -8.07 2.51
C ALA A 361 -3.44 -8.50 1.40
N ALA A 362 -3.74 -9.80 1.30
CA ALA A 362 -4.71 -10.32 0.33
C ALA A 362 -6.11 -9.74 0.56
N LEU A 363 -6.60 -9.76 1.80
CA LEU A 363 -7.93 -9.22 2.14
C LEU A 363 -8.01 -7.71 1.98
N ASN A 364 -6.95 -6.99 2.36
CA ASN A 364 -6.86 -5.55 2.10
C ASN A 364 -6.96 -5.24 0.60
N THR A 365 -6.21 -5.97 -0.22
CA THR A 365 -6.20 -5.79 -1.68
C THR A 365 -7.51 -6.21 -2.34
N LEU A 366 -8.21 -7.23 -1.80
CA LEU A 366 -9.58 -7.56 -2.22
C LEU A 366 -10.55 -6.43 -1.88
N GLY A 367 -10.38 -5.78 -0.72
CA GLY A 367 -11.12 -4.56 -0.39
C GLY A 367 -10.95 -3.48 -1.46
N TYR A 368 -9.73 -3.24 -1.93
CA TYR A 368 -9.45 -2.30 -3.02
C TYR A 368 -10.23 -2.64 -4.31
N ALA A 369 -10.26 -3.92 -4.67
CA ALA A 369 -10.95 -4.37 -5.89
C ALA A 369 -12.46 -4.12 -5.84
N VAL A 370 -13.04 -4.08 -4.64
CA VAL A 370 -14.50 -3.90 -4.43
C VAL A 370 -14.85 -2.42 -4.23
N GLY A 371 -13.97 -1.62 -3.60
CA GLY A 371 -14.27 -0.25 -3.19
C GLY A 371 -14.63 0.69 -4.33
N ALA A 372 -13.82 0.73 -5.39
CA ALA A 372 -14.06 1.60 -6.53
C ALA A 372 -15.33 1.25 -7.32
N PRO A 373 -15.65 -0.03 -7.63
CA PRO A 373 -16.93 -0.39 -8.24
C PRO A 373 -18.15 0.02 -7.41
N LEU A 374 -18.12 -0.16 -6.10
CA LEU A 374 -19.23 0.25 -5.22
C LEU A 374 -19.47 1.75 -5.22
N MET A 375 -18.40 2.56 -5.20
CA MET A 375 -18.50 4.01 -5.31
C MET A 375 -19.14 4.43 -6.63
N ASN A 376 -18.69 3.86 -7.75
CA ASN A 376 -19.22 4.18 -9.07
C ASN A 376 -20.67 3.69 -9.24
N PHE A 377 -21.03 2.53 -8.71
CA PHE A 377 -22.41 2.04 -8.69
C PHE A 377 -23.34 3.00 -7.93
N CYS A 378 -22.88 3.54 -6.79
CA CYS A 378 -23.64 4.55 -6.07
C CYS A 378 -23.85 5.82 -6.93
N TYR A 379 -22.80 6.27 -7.63
CA TYR A 379 -22.90 7.40 -8.53
C TYR A 379 -23.89 7.15 -9.67
N ASP A 380 -23.83 5.98 -10.29
CA ASP A 380 -24.75 5.59 -11.37
C ASP A 380 -26.21 5.54 -10.87
N ALA A 381 -26.45 5.17 -9.61
CA ALA A 381 -27.80 5.07 -9.03
C ALA A 381 -28.36 6.41 -8.53
N PHE A 382 -27.51 7.27 -7.96
CA PHE A 382 -27.94 8.49 -7.27
C PHE A 382 -27.46 9.80 -7.92
N GLY A 383 -26.62 9.73 -8.95
CA GLY A 383 -26.01 10.91 -9.57
C GLY A 383 -24.99 11.63 -8.69
N THR A 384 -24.61 11.04 -7.54
CA THR A 384 -23.66 11.62 -6.58
C THR A 384 -23.00 10.54 -5.73
N TYR A 385 -21.77 10.80 -5.27
CA TYR A 385 -21.03 9.92 -4.36
C TYR A 385 -21.42 10.10 -2.88
N VAL A 386 -22.08 11.20 -2.52
CA VAL A 386 -22.35 11.60 -1.13
C VAL A 386 -23.05 10.52 -0.29
N PRO A 387 -24.11 9.83 -0.78
CA PRO A 387 -24.77 8.80 0.03
C PRO A 387 -23.81 7.67 0.42
N PHE A 388 -22.95 7.24 -0.50
CA PHE A 388 -22.00 6.15 -0.20
C PHE A 388 -20.83 6.62 0.67
N ILE A 389 -20.42 7.89 0.57
CA ILE A 389 -19.42 8.47 1.49
C ILE A 389 -19.94 8.39 2.94
N TRP A 390 -21.22 8.72 3.17
CA TRP A 390 -21.84 8.57 4.50
C TRP A 390 -21.91 7.11 4.97
N VAL A 391 -22.21 6.17 4.08
CA VAL A 391 -22.12 4.73 4.38
C VAL A 391 -20.69 4.36 4.78
N CYS A 392 -19.68 4.86 4.05
CA CYS A 392 -18.26 4.66 4.38
C CYS A 392 -17.91 5.22 5.76
N VAL A 393 -18.42 6.40 6.15
CA VAL A 393 -18.25 6.94 7.51
C VAL A 393 -18.82 5.97 8.54
N GLY A 394 -20.02 5.44 8.33
CA GLY A 394 -20.64 4.46 9.23
C GLY A 394 -19.80 3.17 9.34
N ILE A 395 -19.30 2.65 8.22
CA ILE A 395 -18.42 1.47 8.19
C ILE A 395 -17.15 1.76 8.98
N MET A 396 -16.51 2.92 8.81
CA MET A 396 -15.27 3.24 9.51
C MET A 396 -15.46 3.41 11.02
N VAL A 397 -16.62 3.90 11.48
CA VAL A 397 -16.96 3.89 12.91
C VAL A 397 -16.95 2.47 13.46
N VAL A 398 -17.63 1.54 12.76
CA VAL A 398 -17.67 0.12 13.15
C VAL A 398 -16.26 -0.49 13.13
N VAL A 399 -15.47 -0.22 12.10
CA VAL A 399 -14.10 -0.70 11.95
C VAL A 399 -13.21 -0.19 13.08
N THR A 400 -13.31 1.09 13.45
CA THR A 400 -12.55 1.68 14.56
C THR A 400 -12.86 0.95 15.89
N LEU A 401 -14.13 0.74 16.19
CA LEU A 401 -14.54 -0.01 17.40
C LEU A 401 -14.05 -1.46 17.36
N MET A 402 -14.15 -2.10 16.20
CA MET A 402 -13.69 -3.48 16.00
C MET A 402 -12.17 -3.60 16.19
N TYR A 403 -11.36 -2.68 15.70
CA TYR A 403 -9.92 -2.68 15.95
C TYR A 403 -9.58 -2.51 17.42
N GLN A 404 -10.31 -1.66 18.16
CA GLN A 404 -10.08 -1.50 19.60
C GLN A 404 -10.41 -2.79 20.37
N PHE A 405 -11.46 -3.51 19.97
CA PHE A 405 -11.78 -4.84 20.49
C PHE A 405 -10.65 -5.85 20.18
N VAL A 406 -10.22 -5.93 18.92
CA VAL A 406 -9.16 -6.84 18.45
C VAL A 406 -7.85 -6.61 19.22
N ILE A 407 -7.41 -5.36 19.34
CA ILE A 407 -6.16 -5.01 20.07
C ILE A 407 -6.28 -5.38 21.54
N SER A 408 -7.44 -5.17 22.14
CA SER A 408 -7.68 -5.52 23.56
C SER A 408 -7.67 -7.03 23.78
N ALA A 409 -8.31 -7.79 22.90
CA ALA A 409 -8.36 -9.26 22.97
C ALA A 409 -6.96 -9.87 22.78
N ALA A 410 -6.20 -9.42 21.77
CA ALA A 410 -4.84 -9.87 21.53
C ALA A 410 -3.89 -9.52 22.72
N ALA A 411 -4.04 -8.33 23.31
CA ALA A 411 -3.26 -7.93 24.46
C ALA A 411 -3.54 -8.78 25.71
N LYS A 412 -4.81 -9.19 25.92
CA LYS A 412 -5.21 -10.08 27.03
C LYS A 412 -4.61 -11.49 26.82
N GLU A 413 -4.69 -12.03 25.64
CA GLU A 413 -4.11 -13.34 25.31
C GLU A 413 -2.60 -13.36 25.45
N ARG A 414 -1.92 -12.33 24.94
CA ARG A 414 -0.48 -12.17 25.09
C ARG A 414 -0.05 -12.18 26.57
N LYS A 415 -0.80 -11.49 27.44
CA LYS A 415 -0.53 -11.50 28.89
C LYS A 415 -0.71 -12.90 29.49
N ALA A 416 -1.73 -13.64 29.08
CA ALA A 416 -1.98 -15.00 29.53
C ALA A 416 -0.81 -15.94 29.15
N ILE A 417 -0.39 -15.93 27.88
CA ILE A 417 0.72 -16.76 27.39
C ILE A 417 2.05 -16.42 28.08
N LEU A 418 2.31 -15.14 28.34
CA LEU A 418 3.52 -14.71 29.06
C LEU A 418 3.50 -15.03 30.56
N ALA A 419 2.33 -15.28 31.15
CA ALA A 419 2.19 -15.71 32.54
C ALA A 419 2.34 -17.23 32.73
N GLU A 420 2.16 -17.99 31.64
CA GLU A 420 2.35 -19.46 31.60
C GLU A 420 3.79 -19.89 31.30
N GLN A 421 4.66 -18.95 30.87
CA GLN A 421 6.11 -19.12 30.61
C GLN A 421 6.95 -18.69 31.80
#